data_b23f5d8e626b49808e5449e508c3977d
#
_entry.id   b23f5d8e626b49808e5449e508c3977d
#
_cell.length_a   1.000
_cell.length_b   1.000
_cell.length_c   1.000
_cell.angle_alpha   90.00
_cell.angle_beta   90.00
_cell.angle_gamma   90.00
#
_symmetry.space_group_name_H-M   'P 1'
#
loop_
_entity.id
_entity.type
_entity.pdbx_description
1 polymer ?
#
loop_
_entity_poly.entity_id
_entity_poly.type
_entity_poly.pdbx_seq_one_letter_code
_entity_poly.pdbx_strand_id
1 'polypeptide(L)'
;LTMLVAEENGKVWAEAEGDVLKAKEGTELATQVPSLMMGESVMDASRGYDTVKYRESMGVFAGIVPVNFPAMIPFGWMAPTCIACGNTMVLKAASLTPRTALRIAELYKEAGVPDGVINVVTCSRNEINTILESPDVKGITFVGSTPVGKLIYEKAASAGKRVQCLCQAKNHALVLADTPIERTAAGVMNSAFGCAGQRCMALSCCVVEESIADKFVAELVKQAKNLKLGPAYDKTSKLGPITYEK
;
A
#
# COMPACT_ATOMS: atom_id res chain seq x y z
N LEU A 1 10.12 4.97 13.59
CA LEU A 1 9.03 4.42 12.79
C LEU A 1 9.09 2.89 12.69
N THR A 2 10.25 2.29 12.35
CA THR A 2 10.40 0.84 12.25
C THR A 2 9.87 0.09 13.48
N MET A 3 10.20 0.57 14.69
CA MET A 3 9.71 -0.02 15.95
C MET A 3 8.18 0.06 16.04
N LEU A 4 7.56 1.20 15.68
CA LEU A 4 6.11 1.35 15.68
C LEU A 4 5.43 0.35 14.75
N VAL A 5 5.93 0.20 13.53
CA VAL A 5 5.42 -0.79 12.57
C VAL A 5 5.56 -2.21 13.14
N ALA A 6 6.73 -2.54 13.70
CA ALA A 6 6.99 -3.85 14.29
C ALA A 6 6.04 -4.17 15.45
N GLU A 7 5.78 -3.19 16.33
CA GLU A 7 4.90 -3.36 17.49
C GLU A 7 3.43 -3.50 17.11
N GLU A 8 2.92 -2.64 16.22
CA GLU A 8 1.48 -2.63 15.94
C GLU A 8 1.03 -3.63 14.87
N ASN A 9 1.93 -4.00 13.94
CA ASN A 9 1.60 -4.94 12.86
C ASN A 9 2.12 -6.37 13.12
N GLY A 10 3.20 -6.51 13.86
CA GLY A 10 3.85 -7.80 14.10
C GLY A 10 4.91 -8.22 13.08
N LYS A 11 5.21 -7.39 12.08
CA LYS A 11 6.28 -7.64 11.09
C LYS A 11 7.63 -7.83 11.77
N VAL A 12 8.43 -8.78 11.29
CA VAL A 12 9.83 -8.86 11.70
C VAL A 12 10.58 -7.58 11.36
N TRP A 13 11.66 -7.29 12.08
CA TRP A 13 12.35 -6.00 12.00
C TRP A 13 12.69 -5.56 10.58
N ALA A 14 13.29 -6.46 9.77
CA ALA A 14 13.66 -6.14 8.39
C ALA A 14 12.47 -5.77 7.49
N GLU A 15 11.31 -6.40 7.71
CA GLU A 15 10.09 -6.10 6.97
C GLU A 15 9.44 -4.80 7.42
N ALA A 16 9.50 -4.50 8.72
CA ALA A 16 9.05 -3.22 9.26
C ALA A 16 9.93 -2.06 8.77
N GLU A 17 11.24 -2.25 8.70
CA GLU A 17 12.18 -1.31 8.11
C GLU A 17 11.90 -1.09 6.62
N GLY A 18 11.62 -2.18 5.88
CA GLY A 18 11.23 -2.13 4.47
C GLY A 18 9.94 -1.35 4.23
N ASP A 19 8.94 -1.49 5.11
CA ASP A 19 7.70 -0.72 5.04
C ASP A 19 7.95 0.80 5.16
N VAL A 20 8.75 1.20 6.15
CA VAL A 20 9.15 2.60 6.37
C VAL A 20 10.01 3.13 5.21
N LEU A 21 10.95 2.33 4.72
CA LEU A 21 11.79 2.70 3.58
C LEU A 21 10.94 2.94 2.32
N LYS A 22 9.98 2.08 2.05
CA LYS A 22 9.07 2.25 0.91
C LYS A 22 8.14 3.47 1.04
N ALA A 23 7.76 3.84 2.26
CA ALA A 23 7.05 5.10 2.50
C ALA A 23 7.94 6.30 2.15
N LYS A 24 9.21 6.27 2.58
CA LYS A 24 10.20 7.30 2.26
C LYS A 24 10.43 7.40 0.74
N GLU A 25 10.72 6.29 0.06
CA GLU A 25 10.95 6.26 -1.40
C GLU A 25 9.75 6.82 -2.18
N GLY A 26 8.52 6.46 -1.77
CA GLY A 26 7.30 6.99 -2.38
C GLY A 26 7.14 8.50 -2.17
N THR A 27 7.53 9.00 -1.01
CA THR A 27 7.56 10.45 -0.72
C THR A 27 8.62 11.16 -1.59
N GLU A 28 9.80 10.59 -1.70
CA GLU A 28 10.87 11.11 -2.59
C GLU A 28 10.41 11.15 -4.05
N LEU A 29 9.76 10.08 -4.53
CA LEU A 29 9.20 10.05 -5.88
C LEU A 29 8.14 11.16 -6.08
N ALA A 30 7.30 11.41 -5.09
CA ALA A 30 6.26 12.43 -5.17
C ALA A 30 6.83 13.86 -5.32
N THR A 31 8.08 14.13 -4.94
CA THR A 31 8.72 15.44 -5.17
C THR A 31 8.89 15.77 -6.65
N GLN A 32 8.79 14.78 -7.54
CA GLN A 32 8.88 14.98 -8.98
C GLN A 32 7.51 15.23 -9.65
N VAL A 33 6.42 15.03 -8.90
CA VAL A 33 5.05 15.20 -9.42
C VAL A 33 4.80 16.59 -10.03
N PRO A 34 5.32 17.71 -9.49
CA PRO A 34 5.14 19.01 -10.12
C PRO A 34 5.62 19.05 -11.58
N SER A 35 6.74 18.40 -11.90
CA SER A 35 7.22 18.29 -13.28
C SER A 35 6.29 17.42 -14.16
N LEU A 36 5.71 16.37 -13.60
CA LEU A 36 4.74 15.51 -14.29
C LEU A 36 3.37 16.19 -14.47
N MET A 37 3.08 17.21 -13.68
CA MET A 37 1.86 18.02 -13.79
C MET A 37 1.96 19.14 -14.81
N MET A 38 3.11 19.37 -15.41
CA MET A 38 3.26 20.32 -16.51
C MET A 38 2.26 20.00 -17.61
N GLY A 39 1.63 21.05 -18.15
CA GLY A 39 0.69 20.91 -19.24
C GLY A 39 1.37 20.71 -20.59
N GLU A 40 0.58 20.73 -21.62
CA GLU A 40 0.99 20.61 -23.02
C GLU A 40 0.45 21.80 -23.77
N SER A 41 1.17 22.26 -24.79
CA SER A 41 0.68 23.29 -25.70
C SER A 41 0.84 22.82 -27.15
N VAL A 42 -0.14 23.14 -27.98
CA VAL A 42 -0.10 22.92 -29.42
C VAL A 42 -0.33 24.27 -30.11
N MET A 43 0.72 24.76 -30.73
CA MET A 43 0.66 26.00 -31.51
C MET A 43 -0.10 25.75 -32.81
N ASP A 44 -0.94 26.69 -33.21
CA ASP A 44 -1.72 26.64 -34.46
C ASP A 44 -2.51 25.29 -34.61
N ALA A 45 -3.09 24.80 -33.49
CA ALA A 45 -3.91 23.59 -33.47
C ALA A 45 -5.10 23.68 -34.44
N SER A 46 -5.54 24.91 -34.73
CA SER A 46 -6.38 25.33 -35.83
C SER A 46 -5.88 26.71 -36.27
N ARG A 47 -6.12 27.09 -37.50
CA ARG A 47 -5.60 28.35 -38.06
C ARG A 47 -5.91 29.53 -37.14
N GLY A 48 -4.85 30.11 -36.54
CA GLY A 48 -4.93 31.23 -35.62
C GLY A 48 -5.34 30.89 -34.19
N TYR A 49 -5.36 29.59 -33.80
CA TYR A 49 -5.72 29.14 -32.47
C TYR A 49 -4.62 28.25 -31.86
N ASP A 50 -4.09 28.65 -30.72
CA ASP A 50 -3.24 27.83 -29.89
C ASP A 50 -4.07 27.11 -28.82
N THR A 51 -3.70 25.86 -28.50
CA THR A 51 -4.33 25.08 -27.45
C THR A 51 -3.34 24.84 -26.33
N VAL A 52 -3.76 25.13 -25.09
CA VAL A 52 -2.95 24.90 -23.90
C VAL A 52 -3.74 24.07 -22.90
N LYS A 53 -3.11 23.04 -22.38
CA LYS A 53 -3.66 22.14 -21.36
C LYS A 53 -3.05 22.47 -20.01
N TYR A 54 -3.89 22.73 -19.03
CA TYR A 54 -3.51 22.92 -17.63
C TYR A 54 -3.98 21.73 -16.80
N ARG A 55 -3.20 21.36 -15.75
CA ARG A 55 -3.59 20.39 -14.73
C ARG A 55 -3.79 21.12 -13.41
N GLU A 56 -4.94 20.90 -12.79
CA GLU A 56 -5.32 21.55 -11.55
C GLU A 56 -5.67 20.52 -10.47
N SER A 57 -5.58 20.91 -9.20
CA SER A 57 -6.03 20.11 -8.08
C SER A 57 -7.55 19.94 -8.11
N MET A 58 -8.05 18.81 -7.63
CA MET A 58 -9.48 18.54 -7.54
C MET A 58 -10.08 18.91 -6.18
N GLY A 59 -9.27 19.03 -5.14
CA GLY A 59 -9.70 19.36 -3.78
C GLY A 59 -9.42 18.26 -2.78
N VAL A 60 -10.42 17.83 -2.02
CA VAL A 60 -10.27 16.85 -0.94
C VAL A 60 -10.34 15.42 -1.46
N PHE A 61 -9.35 14.60 -1.09
CA PHE A 61 -9.34 13.17 -1.32
C PHE A 61 -9.46 12.40 -0.01
N ALA A 62 -10.09 11.23 -0.05
CA ALA A 62 -10.09 10.29 1.04
C ALA A 62 -9.20 9.07 0.72
N GLY A 63 -8.32 8.72 1.63
CA GLY A 63 -7.51 7.50 1.59
C GLY A 63 -7.99 6.51 2.64
N ILE A 64 -8.24 5.26 2.26
CA ILE A 64 -8.66 4.20 3.19
C ILE A 64 -7.69 3.06 3.08
N VAL A 65 -6.99 2.75 4.19
CA VAL A 65 -5.86 1.82 4.18
C VAL A 65 -6.08 0.58 5.03
N PRO A 66 -5.47 -0.56 4.65
CA PRO A 66 -5.50 -1.80 5.40
C PRO A 66 -4.43 -1.83 6.49
N VAL A 67 -4.44 -2.90 7.29
CA VAL A 67 -3.55 -3.09 8.45
C VAL A 67 -2.11 -3.46 8.09
N ASN A 68 -1.89 -4.04 6.92
CA ASN A 68 -0.66 -4.79 6.60
C ASN A 68 0.56 -3.94 6.19
N PHE A 69 0.37 -2.69 5.81
CA PHE A 69 1.45 -1.74 5.48
C PHE A 69 1.12 -0.34 6.02
N PRO A 70 1.24 -0.13 7.34
CA PRO A 70 0.81 1.11 7.98
C PRO A 70 1.65 2.34 7.64
N ALA A 71 2.84 2.18 7.07
CA ALA A 71 3.67 3.27 6.58
C ALA A 71 3.56 3.43 5.05
N MET A 72 3.84 2.36 4.29
CA MET A 72 3.99 2.42 2.84
C MET A 72 2.70 2.80 2.13
N ILE A 73 1.57 2.18 2.46
CA ILE A 73 0.33 2.44 1.74
C ILE A 73 -0.16 3.88 1.97
N PRO A 74 -0.30 4.38 3.20
CA PRO A 74 -0.76 5.74 3.40
C PRO A 74 0.24 6.81 2.96
N PHE A 75 1.53 6.61 3.21
CA PHE A 75 2.57 7.63 3.02
C PHE A 75 3.64 7.30 1.98
N GLY A 76 3.50 6.23 1.26
CA GLY A 76 4.28 5.95 0.06
C GLY A 76 3.43 6.07 -1.20
N TRP A 77 2.18 5.60 -1.14
CA TRP A 77 1.32 5.53 -2.32
C TRP A 77 0.25 6.62 -2.39
N MET A 78 -0.36 7.01 -1.26
CA MET A 78 -1.55 7.85 -1.26
C MET A 78 -1.24 9.33 -0.97
N ALA A 79 -0.87 9.66 0.26
CA ALA A 79 -0.75 11.04 0.70
C ALA A 79 0.29 11.86 -0.07
N PRO A 80 1.53 11.36 -0.31
CA PRO A 80 2.55 12.17 -0.95
C PRO A 80 2.14 12.64 -2.35
N THR A 81 1.65 11.72 -3.18
CA THR A 81 1.21 12.05 -4.55
C THR A 81 -0.02 12.94 -4.54
N CYS A 82 -0.96 12.70 -3.62
CA CYS A 82 -2.15 13.53 -3.49
C CYS A 82 -1.82 14.98 -3.19
N ILE A 83 -0.98 15.23 -2.19
CA ILE A 83 -0.61 16.61 -1.79
C ILE A 83 0.31 17.27 -2.82
N ALA A 84 1.20 16.52 -3.46
CA ALA A 84 2.06 17.04 -4.52
C ALA A 84 1.26 17.50 -5.75
N CYS A 85 0.08 16.93 -5.98
CA CYS A 85 -0.89 17.40 -6.97
C CYS A 85 -1.73 18.60 -6.50
N GLY A 86 -1.43 19.20 -5.34
CA GLY A 86 -2.16 20.35 -4.80
C GLY A 86 -3.49 20.00 -4.10
N ASN A 87 -3.74 18.72 -3.82
CA ASN A 87 -4.94 18.28 -3.11
C ASN A 87 -4.71 18.18 -1.59
N THR A 88 -5.78 18.03 -0.84
CA THR A 88 -5.73 17.68 0.58
C THR A 88 -6.27 16.26 0.80
N MET A 89 -5.87 15.63 1.91
CA MET A 89 -6.23 14.25 2.18
C MET A 89 -6.81 14.06 3.58
N VAL A 90 -7.95 13.35 3.63
CA VAL A 90 -8.46 12.69 4.84
C VAL A 90 -8.07 11.22 4.76
N LEU A 91 -7.14 10.81 5.59
CA LEU A 91 -6.61 9.44 5.62
C LEU A 91 -7.26 8.64 6.75
N LYS A 92 -8.09 7.68 6.40
CA LYS A 92 -8.64 6.73 7.36
C LYS A 92 -7.63 5.63 7.61
N ALA A 93 -6.87 5.72 8.70
CA ALA A 93 -5.93 4.70 9.15
C ALA A 93 -6.68 3.41 9.57
N ALA A 94 -5.99 2.27 9.44
CA ALA A 94 -6.52 1.02 9.94
C ALA A 94 -6.62 1.06 11.47
N SER A 95 -7.76 0.62 12.03
CA SER A 95 -8.01 0.72 13.48
C SER A 95 -7.05 -0.11 14.34
N LEU A 96 -6.48 -1.18 13.78
CA LEU A 96 -5.51 -2.04 14.48
C LEU A 96 -4.07 -1.54 14.39
N THR A 97 -3.75 -0.71 13.40
CA THR A 97 -2.38 -0.19 13.16
C THR A 97 -2.40 1.31 12.87
N PRO A 98 -2.93 2.16 13.80
CA PRO A 98 -3.07 3.59 13.55
C PRO A 98 -1.82 4.40 13.93
N ARG A 99 -0.98 3.90 14.84
CA ARG A 99 0.11 4.67 15.47
C ARG A 99 1.16 5.13 14.47
N THR A 100 1.53 4.27 13.55
CA THR A 100 2.51 4.59 12.50
C THR A 100 2.01 5.72 11.60
N ALA A 101 0.75 5.63 11.16
CA ALA A 101 0.16 6.66 10.30
C ALA A 101 0.05 8.02 11.02
N LEU A 102 -0.36 8.02 12.29
CA LEU A 102 -0.41 9.23 13.12
C LEU A 102 0.99 9.84 13.26
N ARG A 103 2.00 9.04 13.62
CA ARG A 103 3.37 9.54 13.78
C ARG A 103 3.96 10.10 12.48
N ILE A 104 3.67 9.49 11.33
CA ILE A 104 4.13 10.03 10.05
C ILE A 104 3.43 11.35 9.73
N ALA A 105 2.14 11.50 10.02
CA ALA A 105 1.44 12.77 9.84
C ALA A 105 2.04 13.89 10.71
N GLU A 106 2.44 13.59 11.95
CA GLU A 106 3.18 14.53 12.80
C GLU A 106 4.52 14.94 12.16
N LEU A 107 5.26 14.00 11.58
CA LEU A 107 6.52 14.29 10.88
C LEU A 107 6.31 15.19 9.65
N TYR A 108 5.21 15.02 8.92
CA TYR A 108 4.84 15.92 7.83
C TYR A 108 4.57 17.35 8.35
N LYS A 109 3.87 17.48 9.48
CA LYS A 109 3.65 18.76 10.13
C LYS A 109 4.97 19.37 10.62
N GLU A 110 5.85 18.60 11.26
CA GLU A 110 7.19 19.03 11.69
C GLU A 110 8.05 19.50 10.49
N ALA A 111 7.86 18.88 9.33
CA ALA A 111 8.53 19.26 8.07
C ALA A 111 7.93 20.52 7.40
N GLY A 112 6.87 21.09 7.93
CA GLY A 112 6.26 22.34 7.46
C GLY A 112 5.05 22.16 6.54
N VAL A 113 4.49 20.96 6.42
CA VAL A 113 3.20 20.78 5.71
C VAL A 113 2.10 21.52 6.51
N PRO A 114 1.33 22.40 5.86
CA PRO A 114 0.32 23.20 6.54
C PRO A 114 -0.78 22.36 7.19
N ASP A 115 -1.33 22.85 8.30
CA ASP A 115 -2.48 22.20 8.96
C ASP A 115 -3.66 22.05 7.98
N GLY A 116 -4.34 20.91 8.03
CA GLY A 116 -5.47 20.60 7.15
C GLY A 116 -5.11 19.96 5.82
N VAL A 117 -3.84 19.95 5.43
CA VAL A 117 -3.41 19.27 4.17
C VAL A 117 -3.46 17.74 4.30
N ILE A 118 -3.00 17.20 5.43
CA ILE A 118 -3.10 15.77 5.77
C ILE A 118 -3.83 15.64 7.10
N ASN A 119 -4.94 14.90 7.09
CA ASN A 119 -5.78 14.69 8.27
C ASN A 119 -5.93 13.18 8.48
N VAL A 120 -5.36 12.63 9.55
CA VAL A 120 -5.47 11.21 9.86
C VAL A 120 -6.60 10.98 10.83
N VAL A 121 -7.52 10.08 10.47
CA VAL A 121 -8.66 9.70 11.29
C VAL A 121 -8.71 8.19 11.50
N THR A 122 -9.24 7.78 12.64
CA THR A 122 -9.65 6.39 12.91
C THR A 122 -11.15 6.37 13.09
N CYS A 123 -11.84 5.51 12.37
CA CYS A 123 -13.28 5.38 12.46
C CYS A 123 -13.73 3.95 12.16
N SER A 124 -14.92 3.60 12.57
CA SER A 124 -15.54 2.31 12.28
C SER A 124 -16.07 2.25 10.84
N ARG A 125 -16.58 1.07 10.48
CA ARG A 125 -17.20 0.87 9.16
C ARG A 125 -18.43 1.75 8.93
N ASN A 126 -19.16 2.10 9.99
CA ASN A 126 -20.37 2.91 9.86
C ASN A 126 -20.05 4.36 9.54
N GLU A 127 -19.06 4.93 10.20
CA GLU A 127 -18.67 6.33 10.00
C GLU A 127 -17.98 6.57 8.64
N ILE A 128 -17.46 5.52 8.00
CA ILE A 128 -16.86 5.66 6.67
C ILE A 128 -17.85 6.16 5.62
N ASN A 129 -19.15 5.88 5.79
CA ASN A 129 -20.17 6.39 4.90
C ASN A 129 -20.21 7.92 4.84
N THR A 130 -19.95 8.59 5.96
CA THR A 130 -19.87 10.06 6.00
C THR A 130 -18.79 10.58 5.03
N ILE A 131 -17.65 9.91 4.95
CA ILE A 131 -16.58 10.25 4.01
C ILE A 131 -17.00 9.95 2.56
N LEU A 132 -17.62 8.79 2.34
CA LEU A 132 -18.04 8.36 0.99
C LEU A 132 -19.16 9.26 0.41
N GLU A 133 -20.03 9.76 1.26
CA GLU A 133 -21.21 10.53 0.87
C GLU A 133 -20.94 12.05 0.88
N SER A 134 -19.91 12.54 1.58
CA SER A 134 -19.61 13.97 1.64
C SER A 134 -19.40 14.59 0.26
N PRO A 135 -20.10 15.66 -0.09
CA PRO A 135 -19.93 16.34 -1.38
C PRO A 135 -18.58 17.04 -1.52
N ASP A 136 -17.88 17.29 -0.41
CA ASP A 136 -16.56 17.94 -0.40
C ASP A 136 -15.45 16.99 -0.84
N VAL A 137 -15.59 15.67 -0.59
CA VAL A 137 -14.65 14.65 -1.03
C VAL A 137 -14.83 14.42 -2.53
N LYS A 138 -13.81 14.74 -3.32
CA LYS A 138 -13.81 14.65 -4.79
C LYS A 138 -13.25 13.33 -5.31
N GLY A 139 -12.42 12.66 -4.52
CA GLY A 139 -11.85 11.38 -4.91
C GLY A 139 -11.58 10.47 -3.72
N ILE A 140 -11.58 9.17 -3.99
CA ILE A 140 -11.35 8.13 -2.98
C ILE A 140 -10.31 7.15 -3.51
N THR A 141 -9.31 6.85 -2.69
CA THR A 141 -8.35 5.78 -2.92
C THR A 141 -8.46 4.76 -1.79
N PHE A 142 -8.59 3.50 -2.16
CA PHE A 142 -8.80 2.40 -1.23
C PHE A 142 -7.84 1.25 -1.51
N VAL A 143 -7.30 0.68 -0.45
CA VAL A 143 -6.61 -0.61 -0.49
C VAL A 143 -7.22 -1.52 0.57
N GLY A 144 -7.66 -2.72 0.18
CA GLY A 144 -8.26 -3.67 1.12
C GLY A 144 -8.96 -4.85 0.46
N SER A 145 -9.99 -5.39 1.11
CA SER A 145 -10.70 -6.57 0.61
C SER A 145 -11.62 -6.26 -0.57
N THR A 146 -11.77 -7.20 -1.49
CA THR A 146 -12.59 -7.04 -2.70
C THR A 146 -14.06 -6.69 -2.40
N PRO A 147 -14.75 -7.31 -1.41
CA PRO A 147 -16.14 -6.93 -1.12
C PRO A 147 -16.29 -5.47 -0.68
N VAL A 148 -15.34 -4.99 0.15
CA VAL A 148 -15.34 -3.59 0.61
C VAL A 148 -14.99 -2.66 -0.54
N GLY A 149 -13.99 -3.01 -1.37
CA GLY A 149 -13.61 -2.23 -2.53
C GLY A 149 -14.73 -2.04 -3.53
N LYS A 150 -15.51 -3.09 -3.83
CA LYS A 150 -16.71 -2.99 -4.67
C LYS A 150 -17.72 -2.01 -4.10
N LEU A 151 -18.06 -2.11 -2.82
CA LEU A 151 -18.99 -1.20 -2.16
C LEU A 151 -18.54 0.26 -2.25
N ILE A 152 -17.24 0.50 -1.97
CA ILE A 152 -16.66 1.85 -2.05
C ILE A 152 -16.70 2.37 -3.49
N TYR A 153 -16.32 1.53 -4.45
CA TYR A 153 -16.33 1.88 -5.86
C TYR A 153 -17.74 2.28 -6.35
N GLU A 154 -18.73 1.46 -6.06
CA GLU A 154 -20.12 1.70 -6.42
C GLU A 154 -20.65 3.02 -5.84
N LYS A 155 -20.45 3.23 -4.52
CA LYS A 155 -20.89 4.46 -3.84
C LYS A 155 -20.17 5.71 -4.35
N ALA A 156 -18.86 5.65 -4.51
CA ALA A 156 -18.08 6.79 -4.98
C ALA A 156 -18.40 7.13 -6.44
N ALA A 157 -18.49 6.14 -7.31
CA ALA A 157 -18.79 6.35 -8.72
C ALA A 157 -20.22 6.90 -8.91
N SER A 158 -21.22 6.39 -8.19
CA SER A 158 -22.60 6.91 -8.25
C SER A 158 -22.72 8.36 -7.75
N ALA A 159 -21.80 8.79 -6.89
CA ALA A 159 -21.71 10.18 -6.44
C ALA A 159 -20.81 11.06 -7.33
N GLY A 160 -20.38 10.58 -8.50
CA GLY A 160 -19.54 11.32 -9.45
C GLY A 160 -18.11 11.58 -8.99
N LYS A 161 -17.61 10.84 -7.99
CA LYS A 161 -16.26 10.98 -7.45
C LYS A 161 -15.24 10.20 -8.26
N ARG A 162 -13.99 10.66 -8.28
CA ARG A 162 -12.87 9.82 -8.71
C ARG A 162 -12.70 8.67 -7.72
N VAL A 163 -12.49 7.46 -8.22
CA VAL A 163 -12.30 6.29 -7.34
C VAL A 163 -11.26 5.34 -7.88
N GLN A 164 -10.39 4.89 -6.98
CA GLN A 164 -9.40 3.85 -7.24
C GLN A 164 -9.47 2.83 -6.08
N CYS A 165 -9.68 1.57 -6.41
CA CYS A 165 -9.71 0.48 -5.45
C CYS A 165 -8.69 -0.59 -5.83
N LEU A 166 -7.71 -0.83 -4.97
CA LEU A 166 -6.76 -1.93 -5.07
C LEU A 166 -7.19 -3.02 -4.08
N CYS A 167 -7.61 -4.15 -4.64
CA CYS A 167 -8.25 -5.21 -3.87
C CYS A 167 -7.38 -6.46 -3.78
N GLN A 168 -7.99 -7.56 -3.32
CA GLN A 168 -7.32 -8.86 -3.14
C GLN A 168 -6.73 -9.39 -4.45
N ALA A 169 -5.64 -10.14 -4.30
CA ALA A 169 -4.98 -10.85 -5.39
C ALA A 169 -4.85 -12.35 -5.06
N LYS A 170 -4.57 -13.14 -6.08
CA LYS A 170 -4.18 -14.54 -6.00
C LYS A 170 -2.94 -14.72 -6.88
N ASN A 171 -1.77 -14.41 -6.33
CA ASN A 171 -0.53 -14.41 -7.10
C ASN A 171 -0.04 -15.84 -7.35
N HIS A 172 0.42 -16.08 -8.56
CA HIS A 172 0.95 -17.38 -9.00
C HIS A 172 2.39 -17.24 -9.44
N ALA A 173 3.21 -18.25 -9.17
CA ALA A 173 4.53 -18.41 -9.76
C ALA A 173 4.57 -19.69 -10.60
N LEU A 174 5.28 -19.64 -11.72
CA LEU A 174 5.63 -20.80 -12.52
C LEU A 174 7.06 -21.19 -12.19
N VAL A 175 7.26 -22.47 -11.86
CA VAL A 175 8.58 -23.03 -11.53
C VAL A 175 8.92 -24.07 -12.57
N LEU A 176 9.87 -23.74 -13.45
CA LEU A 176 10.28 -24.56 -14.59
C LEU A 176 11.41 -25.53 -14.21
N ALA A 177 11.57 -26.58 -15.00
CA ALA A 177 12.51 -27.68 -14.74
C ALA A 177 13.99 -27.28 -14.66
N ASP A 178 14.37 -26.22 -15.37
CA ASP A 178 15.74 -25.68 -15.40
C ASP A 178 16.07 -24.74 -14.25
N THR A 179 15.13 -24.55 -13.30
CA THR A 179 15.30 -23.62 -12.20
C THR A 179 16.32 -24.12 -11.15
N PRO A 180 17.15 -23.25 -10.54
CA PRO A 180 17.96 -23.61 -9.38
C PRO A 180 17.06 -23.77 -8.14
N ILE A 181 16.72 -25.02 -7.81
CA ILE A 181 15.68 -25.41 -6.83
C ILE A 181 15.83 -24.68 -5.49
N GLU A 182 17.04 -24.70 -4.88
CA GLU A 182 17.26 -24.11 -3.57
C GLU A 182 17.00 -22.60 -3.55
N ARG A 183 17.51 -21.87 -4.55
CA ARG A 183 17.34 -20.42 -4.67
C ARG A 183 15.87 -20.06 -4.95
N THR A 184 15.22 -20.84 -5.81
CA THR A 184 13.81 -20.60 -6.16
C THR A 184 12.90 -20.90 -4.98
N ALA A 185 13.14 -21.98 -4.22
CA ALA A 185 12.43 -22.27 -2.99
C ALA A 185 12.60 -21.13 -1.96
N ALA A 186 13.80 -20.56 -1.81
CA ALA A 186 14.03 -19.41 -0.94
C ALA A 186 13.25 -18.17 -1.39
N GLY A 187 13.15 -17.91 -2.68
CA GLY A 187 12.32 -16.84 -3.23
C GLY A 187 10.83 -17.04 -2.96
N VAL A 188 10.34 -18.27 -3.17
CA VAL A 188 8.96 -18.66 -2.85
C VAL A 188 8.68 -18.50 -1.36
N MET A 189 9.58 -18.97 -0.48
CA MET A 189 9.45 -18.83 0.96
C MET A 189 9.33 -17.36 1.38
N ASN A 190 10.23 -16.51 0.90
CA ASN A 190 10.18 -15.08 1.22
C ASN A 190 8.88 -14.42 0.73
N SER A 191 8.41 -14.78 -0.46
CA SER A 191 7.20 -14.20 -1.04
C SER A 191 5.92 -14.72 -0.38
N ALA A 192 5.86 -16.01 -0.03
CA ALA A 192 4.67 -16.64 0.56
C ALA A 192 4.52 -16.33 2.05
N PHE A 193 5.63 -16.38 2.81
CA PHE A 193 5.61 -16.28 4.27
C PHE A 193 6.00 -14.91 4.80
N GLY A 194 6.55 -14.03 3.98
CA GLY A 194 6.86 -12.66 4.39
C GLY A 194 5.65 -11.94 4.98
N CYS A 195 5.83 -11.19 6.07
CA CYS A 195 4.78 -10.56 6.87
C CYS A 195 3.69 -11.56 7.33
N ALA A 196 4.07 -12.81 7.62
CA ALA A 196 3.13 -13.90 7.94
C ALA A 196 2.07 -14.12 6.84
N GLY A 197 2.43 -13.92 5.56
CA GLY A 197 1.51 -14.01 4.42
C GLY A 197 0.56 -12.81 4.26
N GLN A 198 0.66 -11.79 5.11
CA GLN A 198 -0.24 -10.62 5.12
C GLN A 198 0.17 -9.56 4.10
N ARG A 199 0.49 -9.96 2.88
CA ARG A 199 0.78 -9.06 1.75
C ARG A 199 -0.24 -9.27 0.64
N CYS A 200 -0.73 -8.19 0.03
CA CYS A 200 -1.52 -8.28 -1.19
C CYS A 200 -0.76 -8.98 -2.32
N MET A 201 0.57 -8.85 -2.33
CA MET A 201 1.48 -9.45 -3.30
C MET A 201 2.11 -10.76 -2.80
N ALA A 202 1.63 -11.36 -1.70
CA ALA A 202 2.12 -12.65 -1.23
C ALA A 202 1.87 -13.73 -2.30
N LEU A 203 2.85 -14.59 -2.48
CA LEU A 203 2.73 -15.72 -3.38
C LEU A 203 1.85 -16.80 -2.73
N SER A 204 0.68 -17.01 -3.29
CA SER A 204 -0.31 -17.93 -2.73
C SER A 204 -0.43 -19.26 -3.48
N CYS A 205 0.17 -19.35 -4.66
CA CYS A 205 0.15 -20.55 -5.48
C CYS A 205 1.43 -20.69 -6.30
N CYS A 206 2.02 -21.90 -6.28
CA CYS A 206 3.10 -22.28 -7.19
C CYS A 206 2.59 -23.36 -8.14
N VAL A 207 2.78 -23.16 -9.43
CA VAL A 207 2.62 -24.17 -10.46
C VAL A 207 4.02 -24.66 -10.79
N VAL A 208 4.30 -25.90 -10.44
CA VAL A 208 5.64 -26.51 -10.56
C VAL A 208 5.59 -27.56 -11.64
N GLU A 209 6.59 -27.58 -12.51
CA GLU A 209 6.74 -28.62 -13.53
C GLU A 209 6.92 -29.98 -12.87
N GLU A 210 6.17 -30.99 -13.33
CA GLU A 210 6.05 -32.30 -12.68
C GLU A 210 7.41 -32.99 -12.47
N SER A 211 8.31 -32.83 -13.43
CA SER A 211 9.65 -33.47 -13.40
C SER A 211 10.51 -33.07 -12.19
N ILE A 212 10.23 -31.91 -11.56
CA ILE A 212 10.98 -31.40 -10.41
C ILE A 212 10.12 -31.21 -9.16
N ALA A 213 8.81 -31.48 -9.24
CA ALA A 213 7.84 -31.12 -8.20
C ALA A 213 8.21 -31.70 -6.82
N ASP A 214 8.51 -33.00 -6.74
CA ASP A 214 8.86 -33.65 -5.47
C ASP A 214 10.12 -33.05 -4.84
N LYS A 215 11.16 -32.79 -5.65
CA LYS A 215 12.40 -32.19 -5.17
C LYS A 215 12.19 -30.78 -4.70
N PHE A 216 11.40 -29.99 -5.43
CA PHE A 216 11.08 -28.62 -5.08
C PHE A 216 10.27 -28.54 -3.79
N VAL A 217 9.25 -29.38 -3.63
CA VAL A 217 8.42 -29.45 -2.42
C VAL A 217 9.27 -29.87 -1.21
N ALA A 218 10.15 -30.87 -1.37
CA ALA A 218 11.03 -31.29 -0.29
C ALA A 218 11.94 -30.16 0.20
N GLU A 219 12.54 -29.40 -0.71
CA GLU A 219 13.37 -28.24 -0.36
C GLU A 219 12.54 -27.11 0.27
N LEU A 220 11.36 -26.81 -0.24
CA LEU A 220 10.44 -25.82 0.32
C LEU A 220 10.07 -26.15 1.76
N VAL A 221 9.69 -27.42 2.03
CA VAL A 221 9.36 -27.90 3.38
C VAL A 221 10.57 -27.81 4.31
N LYS A 222 11.75 -28.16 3.85
CA LYS A 222 13.00 -28.03 4.62
C LYS A 222 13.23 -26.57 5.01
N GLN A 223 13.12 -25.63 4.09
CA GLN A 223 13.29 -24.20 4.39
C GLN A 223 12.19 -23.67 5.32
N ALA A 224 10.93 -24.08 5.13
CA ALA A 224 9.82 -23.70 5.99
C ALA A 224 10.03 -24.12 7.46
N LYS A 225 10.51 -25.37 7.69
CA LYS A 225 10.82 -25.87 9.03
C LYS A 225 11.95 -25.11 9.73
N ASN A 226 12.82 -24.47 8.98
CA ASN A 226 13.95 -23.68 9.51
C ASN A 226 13.59 -22.21 9.78
N LEU A 227 12.35 -21.76 9.53
CA LEU A 227 11.93 -20.41 9.86
C LEU A 227 11.89 -20.22 11.39
N LYS A 228 12.70 -19.28 11.88
CA LYS A 228 12.66 -18.89 13.29
C LYS A 228 11.43 -18.02 13.53
N LEU A 229 10.45 -18.56 14.25
CA LEU A 229 9.29 -17.81 14.73
C LEU A 229 9.69 -16.96 15.94
N GLY A 230 9.19 -15.75 16.02
CA GLY A 230 9.45 -14.91 17.16
C GLY A 230 8.83 -13.51 17.06
N PRO A 231 8.92 -12.75 18.14
CA PRO A 231 8.34 -11.41 18.17
C PRO A 231 9.06 -10.45 17.22
N ALA A 232 8.35 -9.46 16.78
CA ALA A 232 8.79 -8.48 15.80
C ALA A 232 10.06 -7.69 16.23
N TYR A 233 10.23 -7.44 17.52
CA TYR A 233 11.39 -6.73 18.08
C TYR A 233 12.66 -7.59 18.22
N ASP A 234 12.55 -8.92 18.13
CA ASP A 234 13.72 -9.81 18.02
C ASP A 234 14.22 -9.80 16.58
N LYS A 235 15.35 -9.11 16.33
CA LYS A 235 15.94 -8.99 14.99
C LYS A 235 16.39 -10.32 14.39
N THR A 236 16.44 -11.40 15.18
CA THR A 236 16.77 -12.74 14.70
C THR A 236 15.53 -13.51 14.20
N SER A 237 14.34 -13.04 14.52
CA SER A 237 13.07 -13.62 14.03
C SER A 237 13.00 -13.52 12.50
N LYS A 238 12.48 -14.57 11.88
CA LYS A 238 12.27 -14.66 10.43
C LYS A 238 10.78 -14.65 10.05
N LEU A 239 9.91 -14.97 11.00
CA LEU A 239 8.47 -14.93 10.84
C LEU A 239 7.83 -14.41 12.13
N GLY A 240 7.11 -13.31 12.04
CA GLY A 240 6.38 -12.70 13.15
C GLY A 240 4.95 -13.22 13.29
N PRO A 241 4.20 -12.74 14.30
CA PRO A 241 2.80 -13.08 14.46
C PRO A 241 1.93 -12.45 13.36
N ILE A 242 0.70 -12.95 13.25
CA ILE A 242 -0.37 -12.26 12.51
C ILE A 242 -0.87 -11.06 13.32
N THR A 243 -1.38 -10.05 12.64
CA THR A 243 -1.81 -8.79 13.28
C THR A 243 -3.03 -8.97 14.19
N TYR A 244 -3.91 -9.91 13.87
CA TYR A 244 -5.12 -10.20 14.65
C TYR A 244 -5.61 -11.62 14.42
N GLU A 245 -6.25 -12.18 15.42
CA GLU A 245 -6.97 -13.44 15.35
C GLU A 245 -8.37 -13.20 14.76
N LYS A 246 -8.82 -14.10 13.85
CA LYS A 246 -10.18 -14.05 13.29
C LYS A 246 -11.11 -14.96 14.03
#